data_78ca30597a62e0e714479ffd9f6ca369
#
_entry.id   78ca30597a62e0e714479ffd9f6ca369
#
_cell.length_a   1.000
_cell.length_b   1.000
_cell.length_c   1.000
_cell.angle_alpha   90.00
_cell.angle_beta   90.00
_cell.angle_gamma   90.00
#
_symmetry.space_group_name_H-M   'P 1'
#
loop_
_entity.id
_entity.type
_entity.pdbx_description
1 polymer ?
#
loop_
_entity_poly.entity_id
_entity_poly.type
_entity_poly.pdbx_seq_one_letter_code
_entity_poly.pdbx_strand_id
1 'polypeptide(L)'
;MVDAVVGESDLTEVQRAMLDFERQWWRQAGAKEQAIRDTFAMTPTRYYQTLNALLDLPGALSYDAALIHRLQRLRGAATRGRRLR
;
A
#
# COMPACT_ATOMS: atom_id res chain seq x y z
N MET A 1 22.50 -15.71 8.90
CA MET A 1 22.18 -15.23 8.92
C MET A 1 21.78 -14.36 8.76
N VAL A 2 22.05 -13.95 8.77
CA VAL A 2 21.71 -12.95 8.48
C VAL A 2 20.54 -12.59 8.51
N ASP A 3 19.90 -13.22 8.56
CA ASP A 3 18.69 -13.06 8.55
C ASP A 3 18.08 -12.41 9.51
N ALA A 4 18.45 -12.41 10.50
CA ALA A 4 17.83 -11.79 11.53
C ALA A 4 17.77 -10.36 11.34
N VAL A 5 18.70 -9.88 10.79
CA VAL A 5 18.76 -8.54 10.65
C VAL A 5 17.76 -7.97 9.84
N VAL A 6 17.26 -8.74 9.01
CA VAL A 6 16.35 -8.26 8.19
C VAL A 6 15.11 -8.12 8.79
N GLY A 7 14.97 -8.67 9.89
CA GLY A 7 13.74 -8.76 10.48
C GLY A 7 12.95 -7.58 10.65
N GLU A 8 13.49 -6.55 10.99
CA GLU A 8 12.69 -5.53 11.39
C GLU A 8 12.09 -4.78 10.34
N SER A 9 12.56 -4.75 9.27
CA SER A 9 11.92 -3.92 8.36
C SER A 9 11.54 -4.63 7.18
N ASP A 10 11.43 -5.94 7.30
CA ASP A 10 11.38 -6.56 6.19
C ASP A 10 10.20 -6.68 5.51
N LEU A 11 9.99 -5.85 4.60
CA LEU A 11 8.97 -6.01 3.61
C LEU A 11 9.50 -6.90 2.50
N THR A 12 8.61 -7.66 1.88
CA THR A 12 8.98 -8.41 0.69
C THR A 12 9.21 -7.45 -0.45
N GLU A 13 9.77 -7.93 -1.53
CA GLU A 13 9.96 -7.10 -2.71
C GLU A 13 8.64 -6.61 -3.25
N VAL A 14 7.61 -7.46 -3.24
CA VAL A 14 6.29 -7.05 -3.73
C VAL A 14 5.72 -5.96 -2.83
N GLN A 15 5.87 -6.09 -1.53
CA GLN A 15 5.37 -5.09 -0.61
C GLN A 15 6.05 -3.74 -0.82
N ARG A 16 7.36 -3.73 -0.99
CA ARG A 16 8.07 -2.49 -1.27
C ARG A 16 7.63 -1.90 -2.60
N ALA A 17 7.44 -2.76 -3.60
CA ALA A 17 7.00 -2.30 -4.91
C ALA A 17 5.62 -1.67 -4.84
N MET A 18 4.74 -2.21 -4.00
CA MET A 18 3.41 -1.64 -3.83
C MET A 18 3.48 -0.25 -3.20
N LEU A 19 4.33 -0.07 -2.21
CA LEU A 19 4.48 1.24 -1.60
C LEU A 19 5.11 2.25 -2.57
N ASP A 20 6.10 1.81 -3.34
CA ASP A 20 6.70 2.68 -4.34
C ASP A 20 5.67 3.07 -5.40
N PHE A 21 4.80 2.14 -5.75
CA PHE A 21 3.74 2.39 -6.72
C PHE A 21 2.77 3.46 -6.17
N GLU A 22 2.44 3.40 -4.89
CA GLU A 22 1.54 4.37 -4.29
C GLU A 22 2.15 5.78 -4.18
N ARG A 23 3.45 5.90 -4.28
CA ARG A 23 4.06 7.22 -4.26
C ARG A 23 3.77 8.01 -5.52
N GLN A 24 3.42 7.31 -6.60
CA GLN A 24 3.10 7.99 -7.85
C GLN A 24 1.77 8.70 -7.70
N TRP A 25 1.64 9.83 -8.38
CA TRP A 25 0.40 10.57 -8.29
C TRP A 25 -0.52 10.09 -9.39
N TRP A 26 -1.68 9.62 -9.01
CA TRP A 26 -2.63 9.06 -9.96
C TRP A 26 -3.79 10.03 -10.15
N ARG A 27 -4.02 10.46 -11.39
CA ARG A 27 -5.10 11.36 -11.68
C ARG A 27 -6.37 10.65 -12.05
N GLN A 28 -6.22 9.49 -12.67
CA GLN A 28 -7.39 8.77 -13.16
C GLN A 28 -7.41 7.38 -12.55
N ALA A 29 -8.52 7.05 -11.93
CA ALA A 29 -8.65 5.77 -11.26
C ALA A 29 -8.51 4.61 -12.23
N GLY A 30 -9.05 4.75 -13.43
CA GLY A 30 -8.94 3.68 -14.42
C GLY A 30 -7.51 3.40 -14.82
N ALA A 31 -6.71 4.45 -14.93
CA ALA A 31 -5.31 4.28 -15.29
C ALA A 31 -4.56 3.55 -14.19
N LYS A 32 -4.87 3.86 -12.93
CA LYS A 32 -4.24 3.20 -11.82
C LYS A 32 -4.64 1.72 -11.78
N GLU A 33 -5.90 1.42 -11.99
CA GLU A 33 -6.36 0.04 -11.97
C GLU A 33 -5.70 -0.80 -13.04
N GLN A 34 -5.54 -0.25 -14.24
CA GLN A 34 -4.86 -0.98 -15.29
C GLN A 34 -3.39 -1.19 -14.94
N ALA A 35 -2.77 -0.18 -14.35
CA ALA A 35 -1.37 -0.29 -13.93
C ALA A 35 -1.20 -1.36 -12.85
N ILE A 36 -2.17 -1.49 -11.95
CA ILE A 36 -2.14 -2.52 -10.93
C ILE A 36 -2.14 -3.91 -11.59
N ARG A 37 -3.01 -4.12 -12.56
CA ARG A 37 -3.07 -5.39 -13.25
C ARG A 37 -1.77 -5.69 -13.98
N ASP A 38 -1.25 -4.69 -14.66
CA ASP A 38 -0.05 -4.88 -15.46
C ASP A 38 1.20 -5.09 -14.61
N THR A 39 1.28 -4.41 -13.49
CA THR A 39 2.47 -4.44 -12.65
C THR A 39 2.47 -5.61 -11.69
N PHE A 40 1.34 -5.90 -11.09
CA PHE A 40 1.26 -6.89 -10.02
C PHE A 40 0.48 -8.15 -10.36
N ALA A 41 -0.16 -8.17 -11.49
CA ALA A 41 -1.00 -9.29 -11.89
C ALA A 41 -2.09 -9.56 -10.85
N MET A 42 -2.62 -8.51 -10.28
CA MET A 42 -3.69 -8.57 -9.29
C MET A 42 -4.90 -7.82 -9.78
N THR A 43 -6.08 -8.23 -9.33
CA THR A 43 -7.25 -7.40 -9.52
C THR A 43 -7.13 -6.19 -8.61
N PRO A 44 -7.80 -5.09 -8.91
CA PRO A 44 -7.78 -3.94 -8.02
C PRO A 44 -8.27 -4.28 -6.61
N THR A 45 -9.30 -5.10 -6.50
CA THR A 45 -9.81 -5.49 -5.19
C THR A 45 -8.74 -6.20 -4.37
N ARG A 46 -8.07 -7.17 -4.99
CA ARG A 46 -7.03 -7.91 -4.28
C ARG A 46 -5.88 -6.98 -3.89
N TYR A 47 -5.51 -6.08 -4.81
CA TYR A 47 -4.44 -5.14 -4.55
C TYR A 47 -4.74 -4.29 -3.31
N TYR A 48 -5.96 -3.71 -3.24
CA TYR A 48 -6.28 -2.85 -2.13
C TYR A 48 -6.45 -3.61 -0.81
N GLN A 49 -6.92 -4.84 -0.86
CA GLN A 49 -6.96 -5.68 0.34
C GLN A 49 -5.55 -5.93 0.86
N THR A 50 -4.63 -6.24 -0.05
CA THR A 50 -3.24 -6.48 0.31
C THR A 50 -2.59 -5.21 0.82
N LEU A 51 -2.85 -4.09 0.17
CA LEU A 51 -2.30 -2.80 0.58
C LEU A 51 -2.79 -2.42 1.98
N ASN A 52 -4.07 -2.61 2.26
CA ASN A 52 -4.59 -2.26 3.58
C ASN A 52 -3.90 -3.06 4.68
N ALA A 53 -3.66 -4.34 4.46
CA ALA A 53 -2.94 -5.14 5.42
C ALA A 53 -1.49 -4.66 5.57
N LEU A 54 -0.88 -4.27 4.45
CA LEU A 54 0.48 -3.78 4.44
C LEU A 54 0.64 -2.51 5.26
N LEU A 55 -0.34 -1.62 5.22
CA LEU A 55 -0.25 -0.36 5.93
C LEU A 55 -0.14 -0.52 7.44
N ASP A 56 -0.54 -1.67 7.96
CA ASP A 56 -0.50 -1.90 9.38
C ASP A 56 0.77 -2.62 9.85
N LEU A 57 1.67 -2.92 8.93
CA LEU A 57 2.90 -3.59 9.30
C LEU A 57 3.96 -2.60 9.77
N PRO A 58 4.70 -2.92 10.83
CA PRO A 58 5.76 -2.01 11.29
C PRO A 58 6.79 -1.70 10.21
N GLY A 59 7.09 -2.69 9.38
CA GLY A 59 8.07 -2.48 8.31
C GLY A 59 7.63 -1.43 7.30
N ALA A 60 6.31 -1.30 7.08
CA ALA A 60 5.83 -0.29 6.15
C ALA A 60 6.13 1.11 6.68
N LEU A 61 5.86 1.33 7.96
CA LEU A 61 6.11 2.63 8.57
C LEU A 61 7.60 2.97 8.53
N SER A 62 8.46 1.98 8.80
CA SER A 62 9.90 2.20 8.72
C SER A 62 10.34 2.52 7.31
N TYR A 63 9.66 1.96 6.32
CA TYR A 63 10.05 2.14 4.93
C TYR A 63 9.74 3.56 4.44
N ASP A 64 8.56 4.08 4.76
CA ASP A 64 8.19 5.42 4.33
C ASP A 64 7.04 5.94 5.18
N ALA A 65 7.38 6.53 6.31
CA ALA A 65 6.37 6.97 7.27
C ALA A 65 5.39 7.99 6.68
N ALA A 66 5.91 8.93 5.90
CA ALA A 66 5.04 9.97 5.34
C ALA A 66 3.99 9.40 4.40
N LEU A 67 4.42 8.46 3.56
CA LEU A 67 3.49 7.81 2.64
C LEU A 67 2.46 7.00 3.42
N ILE A 68 2.90 6.25 4.41
CA ILE A 68 2.00 5.41 5.17
C ILE A 68 0.95 6.25 5.90
N HIS A 69 1.37 7.35 6.52
CA HIS A 69 0.42 8.20 7.21
C HIS A 69 -0.61 8.80 6.24
N ARG A 70 -0.17 9.18 5.06
CA ARG A 70 -1.08 9.71 4.05
C ARG A 70 -2.10 8.66 3.63
N LEU A 71 -1.65 7.43 3.38
CA LEU A 71 -2.54 6.37 2.94
C LEU A 71 -3.52 5.97 4.05
N GLN A 72 -3.05 5.99 5.29
CA GLN A 72 -3.93 5.69 6.42
C GLN A 72 -5.00 6.76 6.57
N ARG A 73 -4.66 8.03 6.36
CA ARG A 73 -5.65 9.09 6.42
C ARG A 73 -6.70 8.94 5.33
N LEU A 74 -6.27 8.59 4.13
CA LEU A 74 -7.20 8.40 3.03
C LEU A 74 -8.12 7.21 3.28
N ARG A 75 -7.58 6.14 3.83
CA ARG A 75 -8.38 4.98 4.18
C ARG A 75 -9.42 5.34 5.23
N GLY A 76 -9.01 6.08 6.25
CA GLY A 76 -9.91 6.50 7.31
C GLY A 76 -11.01 7.42 6.80
N ALA A 77 -10.68 8.34 5.93
CA ALA A 77 -11.66 9.25 5.36
C ALA A 77 -12.71 8.50 4.53
N ALA A 78 -12.26 7.54 3.74
CA ALA A 78 -13.18 6.74 2.94
C ALA A 78 -14.12 5.94 3.83
N THR A 79 -13.59 5.39 4.91
CA THR A 79 -14.39 4.62 5.83
C THR A 79 -15.41 5.49 6.54
N ARG A 80 -15.00 6.68 6.97
CA ARG A 80 -15.92 7.60 7.62
C ARG A 80 -17.01 8.04 6.66
N GLY A 81 -16.65 8.29 5.41
CA GLY A 81 -17.64 8.69 4.41
C GLY A 81 -18.69 7.63 4.22
N ARG A 82 -18.29 6.38 4.17
CA ARG A 82 -19.24 5.30 4.03
C ARG A 82 -20.14 5.18 5.25
N ARG A 83 -19.58 5.41 6.43
CA ARG A 83 -20.35 5.30 7.63
C ARG A 83 -21.40 6.36 7.75
N LEU A 84 -21.16 7.53 7.23
CA LEU A 84 -22.10 8.60 7.33
C LEU A 84 -23.28 8.44 6.39
N ARG A 85 -23.23 7.52 5.50
CA ARG A 85 -24.36 7.24 4.64
C ARG A 85 -25.18 6.11 5.20
#